data_1eb349c1f50b7b39a04cc37e74c74e41
#
_entry.id   1eb349c1f50b7b39a04cc37e74c74e41
#
_cell.length_a   1.000
_cell.length_b   1.000
_cell.length_c   1.000
_cell.angle_alpha   90.00
_cell.angle_beta   90.00
_cell.angle_gamma   90.00
#
_symmetry.space_group_name_H-M   'P 1'
#
loop_
_entity.id
_entity.type
_entity.pdbx_description
1 polymer ?
#
loop_
_entity_poly.entity_id
_entity_poly.type
_entity_poly.pdbx_seq_one_letter_code
_entity_poly.pdbx_strand_id
1 'polypeptide(L)'
;MVAQIKGNGRLRITNVGGMNANNAEAENVRVITKFSGAIDGTVQLCDASVHVNGNYSTTPRTFDTVEVVRSAEDVRKLGIDVGDFVCFDPRSRITESGYIKSRFLDDKLSVGILQAFAQYLKDENLTPKRRVYVHVTVYEEVGHG
;
A
#
# COMPACT_ATOMS: atom_id res chain seq x y z
N MET A 1 -2.12 6.60 4.53
CA MET A 1 -2.55 7.97 4.18
C MET A 1 -1.65 8.97 4.88
N VAL A 2 -1.35 10.10 4.25
CA VAL A 2 -0.59 11.20 4.87
C VAL A 2 -1.44 11.85 5.96
N ALA A 3 -0.98 11.77 7.20
CA ALA A 3 -1.67 12.37 8.36
C ALA A 3 -1.12 13.77 8.70
N GLN A 4 0.16 14.01 8.41
CA GLN A 4 0.82 15.28 8.69
C GLN A 4 2.08 15.45 7.83
N ILE A 5 2.33 16.65 7.38
CA ILE A 5 3.60 17.07 6.78
C ILE A 5 4.41 17.77 7.85
N LYS A 6 5.56 17.18 8.22
CA LYS A 6 6.46 17.75 9.25
C LYS A 6 7.27 18.91 8.67
N GLY A 7 7.78 19.78 9.54
CA GLY A 7 8.60 20.93 9.13
C GLY A 7 9.87 20.58 8.36
N ASN A 8 10.40 19.36 8.55
CA ASN A 8 11.55 18.83 7.82
C ASN A 8 11.18 18.13 6.49
N GLY A 9 9.90 18.14 6.08
CA GLY A 9 9.39 17.52 4.88
C GLY A 9 9.06 16.04 4.99
N ARG A 10 9.32 15.41 6.13
CA ARG A 10 8.91 14.02 6.34
C ARG A 10 7.41 13.94 6.54
N LEU A 11 6.82 12.86 6.03
CA LEU A 11 5.38 12.64 6.08
C LEU A 11 5.06 11.66 7.21
N ARG A 12 4.33 12.12 8.22
CA ARG A 12 3.69 11.22 9.17
C ARG A 12 2.52 10.55 8.47
N ILE A 13 2.43 9.23 8.61
CA ILE A 13 1.37 8.43 7.97
C ILE A 13 0.43 7.84 9.01
N THR A 14 -0.77 7.49 8.56
CA THR A 14 -1.73 6.70 9.31
C THR A 14 -2.25 5.56 8.46
N ASN A 15 -2.67 4.48 9.07
CA ASN A 15 -3.28 3.37 8.35
C ASN A 15 -4.69 3.73 7.86
N VAL A 16 -5.07 3.06 6.78
CA VAL A 16 -6.44 2.96 6.28
C VAL A 16 -6.71 1.47 6.24
N GLY A 17 -7.57 0.97 7.13
CA GLY A 17 -7.74 -0.48 7.33
C GLY A 17 -6.69 -1.12 8.25
N GLY A 18 -6.54 -2.43 8.19
CA GLY A 18 -5.87 -3.27 9.19
C GLY A 18 -4.36 -3.48 9.04
N MET A 19 -3.62 -2.55 8.42
CA MET A 19 -2.18 -2.72 8.20
C MET A 19 -1.35 -2.68 9.50
N ASN A 20 -0.40 -3.63 9.64
CA ASN A 20 0.55 -3.64 10.75
C ASN A 20 1.78 -2.78 10.44
N ALA A 21 2.11 -1.83 11.30
CA ALA A 21 3.25 -0.93 11.14
C ALA A 21 4.62 -1.65 11.12
N ASN A 22 4.75 -2.84 11.74
CA ASN A 22 5.98 -3.63 11.64
C ASN A 22 6.31 -4.04 10.19
N ASN A 23 5.33 -4.08 9.32
CA ASN A 23 5.50 -4.43 7.91
C ASN A 23 5.74 -3.20 7.02
N ALA A 24 5.93 -2.03 7.61
CA ALA A 24 6.05 -0.77 6.91
C ALA A 24 7.50 -0.27 6.81
N GLU A 25 8.34 -0.53 7.82
CA GLU A 25 9.72 -0.03 7.86
C GLU A 25 10.55 -0.59 6.70
N ALA A 26 11.39 0.26 6.12
CA ALA A 26 12.27 -0.01 4.97
C ALA A 26 11.53 -0.36 3.65
N GLU A 27 10.22 -0.18 3.60
CA GLU A 27 9.44 -0.45 2.39
C GLU A 27 9.38 0.75 1.45
N ASN A 28 9.44 0.46 0.16
CA ASN A 28 9.17 1.44 -0.88
C ASN A 28 7.67 1.70 -0.97
N VAL A 29 7.33 2.96 -1.18
CA VAL A 29 5.95 3.41 -1.29
C VAL A 29 5.79 4.39 -2.44
N ARG A 30 4.55 4.55 -2.90
CA ARG A 30 4.13 5.65 -3.76
C ARG A 30 3.10 6.48 -3.02
N VAL A 31 3.35 7.78 -2.95
CA VAL A 31 2.38 8.75 -2.49
C VAL A 31 1.52 9.14 -3.69
N ILE A 32 0.26 8.81 -3.65
CA ILE A 32 -0.71 9.13 -4.71
C ILE A 32 -1.33 10.49 -4.36
N THR A 33 -0.92 11.50 -5.08
CA THR A 33 -1.39 12.86 -4.87
C THR A 33 -2.67 13.13 -5.67
N LYS A 34 -3.44 14.10 -5.21
CA LYS A 34 -4.70 14.47 -5.87
C LYS A 34 -4.50 15.00 -7.30
N PHE A 35 -3.40 15.70 -7.55
CA PHE A 35 -3.20 16.41 -8.83
C PHE A 35 -1.87 16.13 -9.52
N SER A 36 -0.85 15.63 -8.81
CA SER A 36 0.51 15.49 -9.32
C SER A 36 0.92 14.05 -9.61
N GLY A 37 -0.04 13.10 -9.55
CA GLY A 37 0.22 11.68 -9.83
C GLY A 37 0.88 10.95 -8.67
N ALA A 38 1.68 9.93 -8.99
CA ALA A 38 2.34 9.06 -8.04
C ALA A 38 3.80 9.47 -7.82
N ILE A 39 4.22 9.58 -6.57
CA ILE A 39 5.54 10.03 -6.15
C ILE A 39 6.18 8.95 -5.28
N ASP A 40 7.39 8.51 -5.65
CA ASP A 40 8.11 7.47 -4.93
C ASP A 40 8.62 7.99 -3.58
N GLY A 41 8.62 7.12 -2.59
CA GLY A 41 9.15 7.36 -1.25
C GLY A 41 9.59 6.08 -0.57
N THR A 42 10.14 6.19 0.62
CA THR A 42 10.51 5.06 1.47
C THR A 42 10.04 5.31 2.89
N VAL A 43 9.48 4.30 3.53
CA VAL A 43 9.10 4.37 4.94
C VAL A 43 10.30 4.02 5.80
N GLN A 44 10.57 4.84 6.81
CA GLN A 44 11.62 4.60 7.77
C GLN A 44 11.13 4.90 9.18
N LEU A 45 11.84 4.37 10.18
CA LEU A 45 11.67 4.81 11.56
C LEU A 45 12.01 6.31 11.66
N CYS A 46 11.33 7.07 12.50
CA CYS A 46 11.57 8.51 12.67
C CYS A 46 13.04 8.85 12.95
N ASP A 47 13.68 8.06 13.81
CA ASP A 47 15.11 8.14 14.15
C ASP A 47 15.78 6.83 13.75
N ALA A 48 15.93 6.61 12.42
CA ALA A 48 16.37 5.33 11.86
C ALA A 48 17.84 5.00 12.09
N SER A 49 18.68 5.97 12.44
CA SER A 49 20.11 5.75 12.66
C SER A 49 20.38 5.20 14.05
N VAL A 50 21.06 4.06 14.15
CA VAL A 50 21.54 3.49 15.42
C VAL A 50 22.51 4.41 16.17
N HIS A 51 23.15 5.35 15.49
CA HIS A 51 24.05 6.34 16.09
C HIS A 51 23.27 7.48 16.77
N VAL A 52 22.03 7.72 16.38
CA VAL A 52 21.16 8.76 16.95
C VAL A 52 20.16 8.15 17.94
N ASN A 53 19.67 6.97 17.63
CA ASN A 53 18.68 6.25 18.45
C ASN A 53 19.31 5.00 19.07
N GLY A 54 19.85 5.12 20.29
CA GLY A 54 20.41 3.98 21.02
C GLY A 54 19.40 2.87 21.35
N ASN A 55 18.11 3.18 21.27
CA ASN A 55 17.01 2.23 21.47
C ASN A 55 16.40 1.71 20.16
N TYR A 56 17.09 1.86 19.02
CA TYR A 56 16.59 1.50 17.72
C TYR A 56 15.97 0.09 17.68
N SER A 57 16.66 -0.91 18.26
CA SER A 57 16.20 -2.31 18.25
C SER A 57 14.94 -2.56 19.07
N THR A 58 14.68 -1.73 20.07
CA THR A 58 13.54 -1.87 21.00
C THR A 58 12.44 -0.85 20.75
N THR A 59 12.66 0.16 19.91
CA THR A 59 11.65 1.16 19.57
C THR A 59 10.46 0.47 18.87
N PRO A 60 9.24 0.54 19.41
CA PRO A 60 8.06 -0.04 18.77
C PRO A 60 7.83 0.58 17.38
N ARG A 61 7.46 -0.26 16.39
CA ARG A 61 7.04 0.20 15.06
C ARG A 61 5.54 0.45 15.10
N THR A 62 5.17 1.72 15.13
CA THR A 62 3.79 2.19 15.08
C THR A 62 3.68 3.25 13.99
N PHE A 63 2.47 3.61 13.59
CA PHE A 63 2.28 4.72 12.64
C PHE A 63 2.64 6.10 13.21
N ASP A 64 2.94 6.19 14.51
CA ASP A 64 3.51 7.39 15.12
C ASP A 64 5.05 7.42 15.05
N THR A 65 5.69 6.26 14.93
CA THR A 65 7.16 6.11 14.92
C THR A 65 7.76 5.86 13.54
N VAL A 66 6.95 5.58 12.52
CA VAL A 66 7.39 5.45 11.13
C VAL A 66 6.91 6.61 10.28
N GLU A 67 7.69 6.99 9.27
CA GLU A 67 7.40 8.12 8.39
C GLU A 67 7.92 7.88 6.97
N VAL A 68 7.32 8.56 5.99
CA VAL A 68 7.86 8.59 4.62
C VAL A 68 8.90 9.69 4.54
N VAL A 69 10.09 9.33 4.06
CA VAL A 69 11.23 10.24 3.97
C VAL A 69 11.17 11.06 2.68
N ARG A 70 11.15 12.39 2.83
CA ARG A 70 11.24 13.39 1.76
C ARG A 70 11.85 14.68 2.31
N SER A 71 12.31 15.58 1.42
CA SER A 71 12.70 16.94 1.85
C SER A 71 11.49 17.87 1.90
N ALA A 72 11.57 18.91 2.72
CA ALA A 72 10.49 19.90 2.86
C ALA A 72 10.21 20.66 1.55
N GLU A 73 11.26 20.93 0.78
CA GLU A 73 11.13 21.60 -0.50
C GLU A 73 10.45 20.73 -1.55
N ASP A 74 10.82 19.44 -1.59
CA ASP A 74 10.22 18.49 -2.51
C ASP A 74 8.73 18.29 -2.26
N VAL A 75 8.31 18.16 -0.99
CA VAL A 75 6.89 17.97 -0.62
C VAL A 75 6.01 19.07 -1.20
N ARG A 76 6.44 20.33 -1.07
CA ARG A 76 5.69 21.48 -1.60
C ARG A 76 5.66 21.51 -3.12
N LYS A 77 6.82 21.30 -3.77
CA LYS A 77 6.94 21.29 -5.24
C LYS A 77 6.15 20.16 -5.88
N LEU A 78 6.10 19.02 -5.22
CA LEU A 78 5.43 17.82 -5.70
C LEU A 78 3.92 17.82 -5.41
N GLY A 79 3.41 18.80 -4.70
CA GLY A 79 1.99 18.95 -4.41
C GLY A 79 1.44 17.83 -3.51
N ILE A 80 2.27 17.30 -2.62
CA ILE A 80 1.83 16.33 -1.60
C ILE A 80 1.06 17.06 -0.51
N ASP A 81 -0.09 16.53 -0.12
CA ASP A 81 -0.95 17.11 0.90
C ASP A 81 -1.42 16.07 1.92
N VAL A 82 -1.94 16.56 3.03
CA VAL A 82 -2.62 15.73 4.03
C VAL A 82 -3.85 15.10 3.39
N GLY A 83 -4.03 13.80 3.62
CA GLY A 83 -5.08 13.02 3.00
C GLY A 83 -4.66 12.25 1.75
N ASP A 84 -3.50 12.53 1.16
CA ASP A 84 -2.95 11.76 0.05
C ASP A 84 -2.69 10.30 0.46
N PHE A 85 -2.91 9.37 -0.46
CA PHE A 85 -2.73 7.96 -0.16
C PHE A 85 -1.27 7.54 -0.25
N VAL A 86 -0.83 6.71 0.69
CA VAL A 86 0.51 6.10 0.68
C VAL A 86 0.35 4.62 0.40
N CYS A 87 0.71 4.22 -0.81
CA CYS A 87 0.59 2.85 -1.30
C CYS A 87 1.93 2.13 -1.21
N PHE A 88 1.98 1.02 -0.50
CA PHE A 88 3.17 0.17 -0.41
C PHE A 88 3.36 -0.63 -1.69
N ASP A 89 4.62 -0.79 -2.11
CA ASP A 89 4.94 -1.62 -3.27
C ASP A 89 4.56 -3.09 -2.99
N PRO A 90 3.65 -3.68 -3.78
CA PRO A 90 3.23 -5.07 -3.59
C PRO A 90 4.31 -6.08 -3.97
N ARG A 91 5.33 -5.69 -4.74
CA ARG A 91 6.41 -6.55 -5.23
C ARG A 91 5.90 -7.84 -5.88
N SER A 92 4.83 -7.71 -6.67
CA SER A 92 4.15 -8.83 -7.32
C SER A 92 5.05 -9.49 -8.37
N ARG A 93 5.15 -10.82 -8.33
CA ARG A 93 5.86 -11.61 -9.34
C ARG A 93 5.31 -13.03 -9.40
N ILE A 94 5.48 -13.67 -10.55
CA ILE A 94 5.30 -15.11 -10.69
C ILE A 94 6.70 -15.74 -10.52
N THR A 95 6.80 -16.74 -9.66
CA THR A 95 8.04 -17.49 -9.44
C THR A 95 8.25 -18.51 -10.58
N GLU A 96 9.49 -19.00 -10.76
CA GLU A 96 9.78 -20.06 -11.74
C GLU A 96 8.96 -21.34 -11.50
N SER A 97 8.58 -21.61 -10.25
CA SER A 97 7.72 -22.74 -9.87
C SER A 97 6.22 -22.47 -10.06
N GLY A 98 5.83 -21.32 -10.65
CA GLY A 98 4.45 -20.95 -10.96
C GLY A 98 3.65 -20.34 -9.82
N TYR A 99 4.26 -20.06 -8.66
CA TYR A 99 3.56 -19.38 -7.57
C TYR A 99 3.45 -17.88 -7.80
N ILE A 100 2.30 -17.33 -7.47
CA ILE A 100 2.09 -15.88 -7.37
C ILE A 100 2.60 -15.42 -6.01
N LYS A 101 3.65 -14.59 -6.01
CA LYS A 101 4.19 -13.95 -4.81
C LYS A 101 3.89 -12.46 -4.85
N SER A 102 3.18 -11.97 -3.84
CA SER A 102 2.88 -10.55 -3.70
C SER A 102 2.56 -10.22 -2.24
N ARG A 103 2.61 -8.93 -1.90
CA ARG A 103 1.89 -8.39 -0.74
C ARG A 103 0.45 -8.11 -1.16
N PHE A 104 -0.45 -8.05 -0.19
CA PHE A 104 -1.86 -7.68 -0.40
C PHE A 104 -2.59 -8.59 -1.40
N LEU A 105 -2.38 -9.91 -1.30
CA LEU A 105 -3.13 -10.90 -2.08
C LEU A 105 -4.59 -11.01 -1.60
N ASP A 106 -4.82 -10.72 -0.35
CA ASP A 106 -6.12 -10.53 0.24
C ASP A 106 -6.61 -9.10 -0.07
N ASP A 107 -7.70 -8.93 -0.79
CA ASP A 107 -8.48 -9.95 -1.49
C ASP A 107 -8.35 -9.85 -3.03
N LYS A 108 -7.32 -9.16 -3.52
CA LYS A 108 -7.08 -8.94 -4.96
C LYS A 108 -6.88 -10.22 -5.75
N LEU A 109 -6.37 -11.28 -5.10
CA LEU A 109 -6.21 -12.58 -5.76
C LEU A 109 -7.56 -13.18 -6.12
N SER A 110 -8.56 -13.10 -5.24
CA SER A 110 -9.91 -13.59 -5.51
C SER A 110 -10.55 -12.86 -6.68
N VAL A 111 -10.37 -11.54 -6.77
CA VAL A 111 -10.82 -10.76 -7.94
C VAL A 111 -10.15 -11.26 -9.22
N GLY A 112 -8.83 -11.50 -9.18
CA GLY A 112 -8.10 -12.07 -10.32
C GLY A 112 -8.60 -13.45 -10.74
N ILE A 113 -8.92 -14.32 -9.79
CA ILE A 113 -9.50 -15.66 -10.03
C ILE A 113 -10.86 -15.53 -10.72
N LEU A 114 -11.73 -14.64 -10.25
CA LEU A 114 -13.04 -14.40 -10.85
C LEU A 114 -12.94 -13.87 -12.28
N GLN A 115 -11.98 -12.97 -12.54
CA GLN A 115 -11.70 -12.49 -13.90
C GLN A 115 -11.19 -13.62 -14.81
N ALA A 116 -10.25 -14.44 -14.35
CA ALA A 116 -9.73 -15.58 -15.09
C ALA A 116 -10.84 -16.61 -15.37
N PHE A 117 -11.72 -16.85 -14.42
CA PHE A 117 -12.87 -17.73 -14.61
C PHE A 117 -13.84 -17.19 -15.68
N ALA A 118 -14.14 -15.89 -15.64
CA ALA A 118 -14.98 -15.28 -16.68
C ALA A 118 -14.34 -15.38 -18.09
N GLN A 119 -13.02 -15.17 -18.16
CA GLN A 119 -12.28 -15.34 -19.42
C GLN A 119 -12.32 -16.80 -19.89
N TYR A 120 -12.10 -17.76 -18.99
CA TYR A 120 -12.18 -19.20 -19.30
C TYR A 120 -13.55 -19.59 -19.89
N LEU A 121 -14.65 -19.12 -19.26
CA LEU A 121 -16.00 -19.38 -19.77
C LEU A 121 -16.17 -18.86 -21.21
N LYS A 122 -15.63 -17.68 -21.49
CA LYS A 122 -15.68 -17.07 -22.82
C LYS A 122 -14.85 -17.85 -23.85
N ASP A 123 -13.64 -18.23 -23.52
CA ASP A 123 -12.71 -18.90 -24.42
C ASP A 123 -13.19 -20.31 -24.79
N GLU A 124 -13.78 -21.02 -23.80
CA GLU A 124 -14.35 -22.35 -23.97
C GLU A 124 -15.81 -22.31 -24.48
N ASN A 125 -16.35 -21.12 -24.76
CA ASN A 125 -17.74 -20.93 -25.18
C ASN A 125 -18.76 -21.61 -24.24
N LEU A 126 -18.50 -21.57 -22.94
CA LEU A 126 -19.33 -22.17 -21.90
C LEU A 126 -20.32 -21.16 -21.34
N THR A 127 -21.57 -21.60 -21.20
CA THR A 127 -22.63 -20.83 -20.57
C THR A 127 -23.04 -21.47 -19.26
N PRO A 128 -22.93 -20.76 -18.12
CA PRO A 128 -23.41 -21.26 -16.82
C PRO A 128 -24.90 -21.59 -16.89
N LYS A 129 -25.32 -22.71 -16.27
CA LYS A 129 -26.73 -23.12 -16.20
C LYS A 129 -27.63 -22.14 -15.43
N ARG A 130 -27.03 -21.31 -14.58
CA ARG A 130 -27.71 -20.28 -13.81
C ARG A 130 -27.02 -18.94 -14.04
N ARG A 131 -27.76 -17.84 -13.85
CA ARG A 131 -27.22 -16.49 -13.85
C ARG A 131 -26.24 -16.33 -12.69
N VAL A 132 -25.03 -15.87 -12.99
CA VAL A 132 -23.97 -15.59 -12.02
C VAL A 132 -23.76 -14.08 -11.97
N TYR A 133 -23.68 -13.53 -10.77
CA TYR A 133 -23.35 -12.14 -10.52
C TYR A 133 -22.04 -12.09 -9.76
N VAL A 134 -21.11 -11.26 -10.22
CA VAL A 134 -19.85 -10.95 -9.51
C VAL A 134 -19.97 -9.53 -9.01
N HIS A 135 -19.82 -9.37 -7.69
CA HIS A 135 -19.84 -8.06 -7.04
C HIS A 135 -18.48 -7.82 -6.39
N VAL A 136 -17.79 -6.76 -6.84
CA VAL A 136 -16.51 -6.33 -6.27
C VAL A 136 -16.74 -5.03 -5.51
N THR A 137 -16.50 -5.04 -4.20
CA THR A 137 -16.62 -3.87 -3.35
C THR A 137 -15.25 -3.26 -3.07
N VAL A 138 -15.18 -1.94 -2.85
CA VAL A 138 -13.93 -1.23 -2.55
C VAL A 138 -13.77 -0.87 -1.08
N TYR A 139 -14.82 -1.02 -0.27
CA TYR A 139 -14.81 -0.64 1.15
C TYR A 139 -14.71 -1.82 2.12
N GLU A 140 -14.59 -3.05 1.62
CA GLU A 140 -14.44 -4.24 2.45
C GLU A 140 -13.22 -4.12 3.37
N GLU A 141 -12.08 -3.70 2.83
CA GLU A 141 -10.80 -3.53 3.53
C GLU A 141 -10.81 -2.46 4.64
N VAL A 142 -11.86 -1.68 4.72
CA VAL A 142 -12.10 -0.68 5.78
C VAL A 142 -13.36 -0.96 6.59
N GLY A 143 -13.88 -2.19 6.51
CA GLY A 143 -15.00 -2.68 7.32
C GLY A 143 -16.38 -2.32 6.77
N HIS A 144 -16.48 -1.98 5.49
CA HIS A 144 -17.74 -1.68 4.80
C HIS A 144 -17.80 -2.47 3.50
N GLY A 145 -18.92 -3.06 3.18
CA GLY A 145 -19.11 -3.83 1.96
C GLY A 145 -20.53 -3.82 1.44
#